data_6a2172bbaf187ddb16a350f6b8c92080
#
_entry.id   6a2172bbaf187ddb16a350f6b8c92080
#
_cell.length_a   1.000
_cell.length_b   1.000
_cell.length_c   1.000
_cell.angle_alpha   90.00
_cell.angle_beta   90.00
_cell.angle_gamma   90.00
#
_symmetry.space_group_name_H-M   'P 1'
#
loop_
_entity.id
_entity.type
_entity.pdbx_description
1 polymer ?
#
loop_
_entity_poly.entity_id
_entity_poly.type
_entity_poly.pdbx_seq_one_letter_code
_entity_poly.pdbx_strand_id
1 'polypeptide(L)'
;MNLLTVNGLSAGYDGKNIIKEICFSMESGKITGLLGANGCGKTTLIKAVANLIPHQGSCCMEGQDTKSLSSRQFSALCGYIPQRSGISIDLTLLDVVLMGFNPDLKFFQQPSSQMKKEALHALSMVGLAHRKNDNFQHLSEGQKQLVLLARTFAGKRKLLLLDEPESALDFRLRYQVMELLHEHVRKNQSSALVTLHDSSLALNYCDTLLVLSDSRLSGILAPAVTPVRKLELLLSEVYGPVSITVLSNRSGKRWLTMMKEDVIS
;
A
#
# COMPACT_ATOMS: atom_id res chain seq x y z
N MET A 1 -8.37 12.16 12.80
CA MET A 1 -9.29 11.07 13.19
C MET A 1 -8.73 9.76 12.65
N ASN A 2 -8.66 8.72 13.49
CA ASN A 2 -8.13 7.42 13.04
C ASN A 2 -9.13 6.77 12.07
N LEU A 3 -8.67 6.41 10.88
CA LEU A 3 -9.46 5.64 9.91
C LEU A 3 -9.42 4.15 10.26
N LEU A 4 -8.21 3.63 10.57
CA LEU A 4 -7.99 2.24 10.94
C LEU A 4 -7.30 2.16 12.29
N THR A 5 -7.76 1.25 13.15
CA THR A 5 -7.10 0.88 14.40
C THR A 5 -6.94 -0.63 14.45
N VAL A 6 -5.72 -1.08 14.68
CA VAL A 6 -5.34 -2.50 14.77
C VAL A 6 -4.85 -2.77 16.18
N ASN A 7 -5.44 -3.76 16.87
CA ASN A 7 -5.12 -4.11 18.25
C ASN A 7 -4.86 -5.60 18.39
N GLY A 8 -3.64 -5.95 18.85
CA GLY A 8 -3.24 -7.31 19.16
C GLY A 8 -3.32 -8.28 17.96
N LEU A 9 -3.14 -7.78 16.74
CA LEU A 9 -3.28 -8.58 15.52
C LEU A 9 -2.21 -9.64 15.43
N SER A 10 -2.62 -10.92 15.39
CA SER A 10 -1.75 -12.07 15.18
C SER A 10 -2.31 -12.91 14.05
N ALA A 11 -1.47 -13.27 13.09
CA ALA A 11 -1.88 -14.04 11.91
C ALA A 11 -0.73 -14.87 11.33
N GLY A 12 -1.10 -15.90 10.58
CA GLY A 12 -0.13 -16.79 9.93
C GLY A 12 -0.82 -17.88 9.14
N TYR A 13 -0.11 -18.97 8.90
CA TYR A 13 -0.55 -20.11 8.10
C TYR A 13 -0.26 -21.42 8.85
N ASP A 14 -1.07 -22.44 8.60
CA ASP A 14 -0.89 -23.79 9.16
C ASP A 14 -0.71 -23.83 10.68
N GLY A 15 -1.48 -22.97 11.40
CA GLY A 15 -1.44 -22.88 12.84
C GLY A 15 -0.21 -22.15 13.43
N LYS A 16 0.69 -21.63 12.57
CA LYS A 16 1.87 -20.87 13.01
C LYS A 16 1.66 -19.36 12.77
N ASN A 17 1.74 -18.56 13.83
CA ASN A 17 1.69 -17.11 13.73
C ASN A 17 3.00 -16.58 13.15
N ILE A 18 2.91 -15.92 11.97
CA ILE A 18 4.01 -15.21 11.31
C ILE A 18 4.14 -13.80 11.87
N ILE A 19 3.00 -13.18 12.23
CA ILE A 19 2.97 -11.89 12.92
C ILE A 19 2.27 -12.06 14.28
N LYS A 20 2.71 -11.32 15.29
CA LYS A 20 2.24 -11.49 16.68
C LYS A 20 1.99 -10.13 17.33
N GLU A 21 0.79 -9.96 17.88
CA GLU A 21 0.42 -8.84 18.76
C GLU A 21 0.69 -7.46 18.15
N ILE A 22 0.44 -7.30 16.85
CA ILE A 22 0.65 -6.04 16.14
C ILE A 22 -0.42 -5.03 16.55
N CYS A 23 0.03 -3.83 16.98
CA CYS A 23 -0.83 -2.72 17.36
C CYS A 23 -0.39 -1.44 16.66
N PHE A 24 -1.29 -0.79 15.90
CA PHE A 24 -1.05 0.51 15.28
C PHE A 24 -2.37 1.19 14.91
N SER A 25 -2.28 2.47 14.57
CA SER A 25 -3.41 3.21 14.00
C SER A 25 -3.00 4.01 12.77
N MET A 26 -3.95 4.29 11.89
CA MET A 26 -3.76 5.08 10.68
C MET A 26 -4.76 6.22 10.64
N GLU A 27 -4.26 7.41 10.36
CA GLU A 27 -5.09 8.61 10.20
C GLU A 27 -5.58 8.75 8.76
N SER A 28 -6.75 9.39 8.61
CA SER A 28 -7.29 9.75 7.30
C SER A 28 -6.35 10.72 6.55
N GLY A 29 -6.23 10.56 5.24
CA GLY A 29 -5.38 11.39 4.40
C GLY A 29 -3.88 11.12 4.55
N LYS A 30 -3.46 9.99 5.14
CA LYS A 30 -2.06 9.64 5.42
C LYS A 30 -1.61 8.35 4.74
N ILE A 31 -0.33 8.28 4.41
CA ILE A 31 0.34 7.07 3.91
C ILE A 31 1.18 6.47 5.04
N THR A 32 0.93 5.22 5.34
CA THR A 32 1.71 4.41 6.30
C THR A 32 2.53 3.40 5.51
N GLY A 33 3.86 3.50 5.61
CA GLY A 33 4.78 2.53 5.03
C GLY A 33 5.05 1.39 6.01
N LEU A 34 5.16 0.17 5.50
CA LEU A 34 5.55 -1.00 6.26
C LEU A 34 6.92 -1.48 5.79
N LEU A 35 7.91 -1.34 6.64
CA LEU A 35 9.30 -1.76 6.42
C LEU A 35 9.65 -3.01 7.24
N GLY A 36 10.60 -3.78 6.77
CA GLY A 36 11.08 -4.98 7.43
C GLY A 36 11.85 -5.89 6.48
N ALA A 37 12.63 -6.80 7.01
CA ALA A 37 13.38 -7.78 6.23
C ALA A 37 12.46 -8.67 5.38
N ASN A 38 13.02 -9.34 4.37
CA ASN A 38 12.25 -10.31 3.58
C ASN A 38 11.82 -11.47 4.49
N GLY A 39 10.55 -11.88 4.35
CA GLY A 39 9.99 -12.96 5.17
C GLY A 39 9.55 -12.57 6.59
N CYS A 40 9.73 -11.32 7.04
CA CYS A 40 9.33 -10.89 8.40
C CYS A 40 7.81 -10.82 8.62
N GLY A 41 6.98 -10.96 7.56
CA GLY A 41 5.52 -10.99 7.69
C GLY A 41 4.77 -9.78 7.12
N LYS A 42 5.40 -8.90 6.33
CA LYS A 42 4.76 -7.71 5.72
C LYS A 42 3.48 -8.07 4.93
N THR A 43 3.60 -8.99 3.98
CA THR A 43 2.46 -9.50 3.19
C THR A 43 1.40 -10.15 4.08
N THR A 44 1.81 -10.88 5.13
CA THR A 44 0.89 -11.49 6.09
C THR A 44 0.10 -10.42 6.86
N LEU A 45 0.75 -9.34 7.29
CA LEU A 45 0.10 -8.22 7.94
C LEU A 45 -0.95 -7.56 7.02
N ILE A 46 -0.57 -7.22 5.79
CA ILE A 46 -1.50 -6.63 4.82
C ILE A 46 -2.70 -7.57 4.57
N LYS A 47 -2.46 -8.87 4.35
CA LYS A 47 -3.53 -9.84 4.12
C LYS A 47 -4.45 -10.01 5.34
N ALA A 48 -3.91 -9.96 6.56
CA ALA A 48 -4.71 -10.02 7.78
C ALA A 48 -5.59 -8.76 7.93
N VAL A 49 -5.02 -7.57 7.71
CA VAL A 49 -5.78 -6.30 7.70
C VAL A 49 -6.84 -6.30 6.59
N ALA A 50 -6.55 -6.93 5.45
CA ALA A 50 -7.49 -7.10 4.33
C ALA A 50 -8.58 -8.15 4.59
N ASN A 51 -8.62 -8.82 5.73
CA ASN A 51 -9.50 -9.98 6.02
C ASN A 51 -9.37 -11.12 5.00
N LEU A 52 -8.21 -11.27 4.36
CA LEU A 52 -7.95 -12.33 3.38
C LEU A 52 -7.41 -13.62 4.02
N ILE A 53 -6.96 -13.54 5.26
CA ILE A 53 -6.52 -14.69 6.07
C ILE A 53 -7.08 -14.59 7.49
N PRO A 54 -7.32 -15.74 8.16
CA PRO A 54 -7.74 -15.74 9.55
C PRO A 54 -6.72 -15.04 10.45
N HIS A 55 -7.21 -14.29 11.44
CA HIS A 55 -6.36 -13.59 12.40
C HIS A 55 -7.02 -13.50 13.78
N GLN A 56 -6.19 -13.35 14.82
CA GLN A 56 -6.59 -12.97 16.17
C GLN A 56 -6.43 -11.45 16.35
N GLY A 57 -7.00 -10.92 17.43
CA GLY A 57 -7.05 -9.48 17.66
C GLY A 57 -8.16 -8.80 16.85
N SER A 58 -8.14 -7.48 16.77
CA SER A 58 -9.16 -6.69 16.10
C SER A 58 -8.58 -5.68 15.11
N CYS A 59 -9.30 -5.48 14.01
CA CYS A 59 -9.10 -4.40 13.05
C CYS A 59 -10.40 -3.59 12.98
N CYS A 60 -10.37 -2.31 13.38
CA CYS A 60 -11.54 -1.46 13.37
C CYS A 60 -11.37 -0.32 12.37
N MET A 61 -12.29 -0.19 11.41
CA MET A 61 -12.39 0.96 10.51
C MET A 61 -13.49 1.90 11.00
N GLU A 62 -13.12 3.15 11.23
CA GLU A 62 -14.06 4.17 11.75
C GLU A 62 -14.86 3.68 12.99
N GLY A 63 -14.22 2.88 13.84
CA GLY A 63 -14.82 2.30 15.06
C GLY A 63 -15.61 1.00 14.86
N GLN A 64 -15.78 0.52 13.62
CA GLN A 64 -16.46 -0.74 13.33
C GLN A 64 -15.45 -1.87 13.11
N ASP A 65 -15.60 -3.01 13.81
CA ASP A 65 -14.75 -4.19 13.58
C ASP A 65 -14.96 -4.75 12.17
N THR A 66 -13.87 -4.85 11.42
CA THR A 66 -13.90 -5.31 10.03
C THR A 66 -14.34 -6.76 9.88
N LYS A 67 -14.22 -7.59 10.93
CA LYS A 67 -14.74 -8.97 10.96
C LYS A 67 -16.28 -9.03 10.94
N SER A 68 -16.96 -7.98 11.40
CA SER A 68 -18.41 -7.90 11.37
C SER A 68 -18.97 -7.57 9.99
N LEU A 69 -18.12 -7.16 9.06
CA LEU A 69 -18.50 -6.77 7.71
C LEU A 69 -18.53 -7.99 6.78
N SER A 70 -19.54 -8.06 5.92
CA SER A 70 -19.49 -8.98 4.78
C SER A 70 -18.35 -8.61 3.84
N SER A 71 -17.83 -9.58 3.07
CA SER A 71 -16.76 -9.35 2.08
C SER A 71 -17.08 -8.20 1.13
N ARG A 72 -18.34 -8.04 0.74
CA ARG A 72 -18.79 -6.95 -0.12
C ARG A 72 -18.72 -5.59 0.60
N GLN A 73 -19.21 -5.50 1.83
CA GLN A 73 -19.15 -4.28 2.63
C GLN A 73 -17.70 -3.86 2.88
N PHE A 74 -16.84 -4.82 3.23
CA PHE A 74 -15.42 -4.53 3.42
C PHE A 74 -14.74 -4.07 2.12
N SER A 75 -15.00 -4.74 0.99
CA SER A 75 -14.45 -4.34 -0.32
C SER A 75 -14.96 -2.98 -0.81
N ALA A 76 -16.12 -2.52 -0.33
CA ALA A 76 -16.59 -1.16 -0.60
C ALA A 76 -15.79 -0.10 0.17
N LEU A 77 -15.11 -0.47 1.26
CA LEU A 77 -14.29 0.42 2.08
C LEU A 77 -12.79 0.29 1.77
N CYS A 78 -12.35 -0.89 1.37
CA CYS A 78 -10.94 -1.25 1.23
C CYS A 78 -10.60 -1.71 -0.19
N GLY A 79 -9.55 -1.12 -0.78
CA GLY A 79 -8.94 -1.56 -2.03
C GLY A 79 -7.62 -2.29 -1.73
N TYR A 80 -7.43 -3.46 -2.35
CA TYR A 80 -6.20 -4.24 -2.20
C TYR A 80 -5.49 -4.43 -3.54
N ILE A 81 -4.20 -4.12 -3.56
CA ILE A 81 -3.28 -4.39 -4.66
C ILE A 81 -2.28 -5.45 -4.17
N PRO A 82 -2.35 -6.68 -4.68
CA PRO A 82 -1.36 -7.71 -4.37
C PRO A 82 -0.06 -7.48 -5.15
N GLN A 83 1.03 -8.05 -4.68
CA GLN A 83 2.33 -8.03 -5.35
C GLN A 83 2.25 -8.59 -6.79
N ARG A 84 1.39 -9.58 -7.04
CA ARG A 84 1.11 -10.13 -8.38
C ARG A 84 -0.36 -10.00 -8.72
N SER A 85 -0.67 -9.64 -9.96
CA SER A 85 -2.04 -9.32 -10.39
C SER A 85 -3.07 -10.44 -10.19
N GLY A 86 -2.67 -11.69 -10.33
CA GLY A 86 -3.56 -12.84 -10.29
C GLY A 86 -4.64 -12.88 -11.40
N ILE A 87 -4.66 -11.91 -12.31
CA ILE A 87 -5.60 -11.86 -13.44
C ILE A 87 -5.02 -12.70 -14.57
N SER A 88 -5.69 -13.81 -14.91
CA SER A 88 -5.25 -14.78 -15.93
C SER A 88 -6.19 -14.87 -17.13
N ILE A 89 -7.27 -14.08 -17.14
CA ILE A 89 -8.26 -14.04 -18.22
C ILE A 89 -8.02 -12.85 -19.16
N ASP A 90 -8.47 -12.99 -20.41
CA ASP A 90 -8.38 -11.94 -21.42
C ASP A 90 -9.40 -10.84 -21.14
N LEU A 91 -8.92 -9.71 -20.66
CA LEU A 91 -9.70 -8.50 -20.37
C LEU A 91 -9.02 -7.29 -20.97
N THR A 92 -9.81 -6.30 -21.38
CA THR A 92 -9.26 -5.00 -21.75
C THR A 92 -8.78 -4.24 -20.50
N LEU A 93 -7.89 -3.26 -20.69
CA LEU A 93 -7.46 -2.39 -19.59
C LEU A 93 -8.67 -1.71 -18.93
N LEU A 94 -9.64 -1.28 -19.75
CA LEU A 94 -10.86 -0.64 -19.25
C LEU A 94 -11.67 -1.60 -18.39
N ASP A 95 -11.84 -2.87 -18.80
CA ASP A 95 -12.58 -3.88 -18.04
C ASP A 95 -11.91 -4.15 -16.69
N VAL A 96 -10.56 -4.26 -16.66
CA VAL A 96 -9.81 -4.44 -15.41
C VAL A 96 -10.03 -3.27 -14.46
N VAL A 97 -10.02 -2.03 -14.97
CA VAL A 97 -10.26 -0.85 -14.11
C VAL A 97 -11.71 -0.78 -13.64
N LEU A 98 -12.68 -1.15 -14.50
CA LEU A 98 -14.09 -1.23 -14.13
C LEU A 98 -14.36 -2.25 -13.02
N MET A 99 -13.56 -3.30 -12.86
CA MET A 99 -13.66 -4.22 -11.71
C MET A 99 -13.50 -3.51 -10.36
N GLY A 100 -12.87 -2.34 -10.31
CA GLY A 100 -12.79 -1.49 -9.11
C GLY A 100 -14.14 -1.08 -8.55
N PHE A 101 -15.21 -1.11 -9.36
CA PHE A 101 -16.58 -0.79 -8.95
C PHE A 101 -17.42 -2.02 -8.58
N ASN A 102 -16.89 -3.25 -8.68
CA ASN A 102 -17.66 -4.47 -8.38
C ASN A 102 -18.38 -4.44 -7.02
N PRO A 103 -17.79 -3.95 -5.92
CA PRO A 103 -18.48 -3.88 -4.64
C PRO A 103 -19.72 -2.96 -4.66
N ASP A 104 -19.75 -1.98 -5.55
CA ASP A 104 -20.81 -0.97 -5.65
C ASP A 104 -21.96 -1.42 -6.56
N LEU A 105 -21.73 -2.44 -7.43
CA LEU A 105 -22.71 -2.94 -8.38
C LEU A 105 -23.62 -4.00 -7.73
N LYS A 106 -24.92 -3.95 -8.03
CA LYS A 106 -25.85 -5.06 -7.72
C LYS A 106 -25.56 -6.26 -8.63
N PHE A 107 -26.06 -7.43 -8.22
CA PHE A 107 -25.94 -8.65 -9.02
C PHE A 107 -26.54 -8.41 -10.42
N PHE A 108 -25.82 -8.74 -11.49
CA PHE A 108 -26.14 -8.47 -12.89
C PHE A 108 -26.20 -7.00 -13.31
N GLN A 109 -25.84 -6.06 -12.47
CA GLN A 109 -25.79 -4.66 -12.83
C GLN A 109 -24.53 -4.37 -13.68
N GLN A 110 -24.73 -3.72 -14.83
CA GLN A 110 -23.62 -3.23 -15.66
C GLN A 110 -23.06 -1.91 -15.12
N PRO A 111 -21.74 -1.64 -15.31
CA PRO A 111 -21.15 -0.37 -14.97
C PRO A 111 -21.84 0.80 -15.68
N SER A 112 -22.17 1.84 -14.93
CA SER A 112 -22.83 3.05 -15.46
C SER A 112 -21.89 3.84 -16.38
N SER A 113 -22.46 4.75 -17.18
CA SER A 113 -21.66 5.69 -18.00
C SER A 113 -20.73 6.56 -17.15
N GLN A 114 -21.13 6.89 -15.91
CA GLN A 114 -20.29 7.63 -14.98
C GLN A 114 -19.09 6.79 -14.52
N MET A 115 -19.30 5.52 -14.15
CA MET A 115 -18.21 4.59 -13.78
C MET A 115 -17.22 4.40 -14.94
N LYS A 116 -17.71 4.32 -16.18
CA LYS A 116 -16.84 4.26 -17.37
C LYS A 116 -15.98 5.51 -17.54
N LYS A 117 -16.55 6.70 -17.30
CA LYS A 117 -15.78 7.98 -17.33
C LYS A 117 -14.71 8.00 -16.22
N GLU A 118 -15.05 7.58 -15.02
CA GLU A 118 -14.11 7.51 -13.88
C GLU A 118 -13.00 6.49 -14.12
N ALA A 119 -13.31 5.33 -14.70
CA ALA A 119 -12.32 4.32 -15.10
C ALA A 119 -11.34 4.87 -16.16
N LEU A 120 -11.86 5.59 -17.18
CA LEU A 120 -11.02 6.24 -18.19
C LEU A 120 -10.15 7.34 -17.59
N HIS A 121 -10.69 8.12 -16.66
CA HIS A 121 -9.91 9.12 -15.94
C HIS A 121 -8.78 8.46 -15.10
N ALA A 122 -9.08 7.38 -14.40
CA ALA A 122 -8.06 6.63 -13.65
C ALA A 122 -6.96 6.05 -14.57
N LEU A 123 -7.32 5.54 -15.76
CA LEU A 123 -6.34 5.12 -16.78
C LEU A 123 -5.51 6.31 -17.29
N SER A 124 -6.09 7.50 -17.40
CA SER A 124 -5.34 8.69 -17.84
C SER A 124 -4.31 9.13 -16.78
N MET A 125 -4.63 9.01 -15.49
CA MET A 125 -3.69 9.33 -14.39
C MET A 125 -2.41 8.48 -14.47
N VAL A 126 -2.52 7.23 -14.89
CA VAL A 126 -1.37 6.31 -15.06
C VAL A 126 -0.80 6.30 -16.48
N GLY A 127 -1.27 7.20 -17.38
CA GLY A 127 -0.76 7.35 -18.74
C GLY A 127 -1.21 6.27 -19.74
N LEU A 128 -2.19 5.43 -19.39
CA LEU A 128 -2.61 4.28 -20.21
C LEU A 128 -3.99 4.41 -20.86
N ALA A 129 -4.62 5.61 -20.84
CA ALA A 129 -5.96 5.81 -21.42
C ALA A 129 -6.04 5.51 -22.93
N HIS A 130 -4.96 5.79 -23.68
CA HIS A 130 -4.88 5.53 -25.13
C HIS A 130 -4.87 4.02 -25.45
N ARG A 131 -4.54 3.16 -24.47
CA ARG A 131 -4.48 1.70 -24.57
C ARG A 131 -5.69 1.00 -23.94
N LYS A 132 -6.77 1.70 -23.64
CA LYS A 132 -7.95 1.20 -22.91
C LYS A 132 -8.53 -0.12 -23.43
N ASN A 133 -8.42 -0.37 -24.74
CA ASN A 133 -8.94 -1.57 -25.42
C ASN A 133 -7.88 -2.68 -25.58
N ASP A 134 -6.63 -2.43 -25.18
CA ASP A 134 -5.56 -3.44 -25.25
C ASP A 134 -5.86 -4.57 -24.24
N ASN A 135 -5.35 -5.77 -24.55
CA ASN A 135 -5.43 -6.90 -23.64
C ASN A 135 -4.45 -6.71 -22.47
N PHE A 136 -4.96 -6.82 -21.25
CA PHE A 136 -4.18 -6.70 -20.01
C PHE A 136 -3.02 -7.71 -19.95
N GLN A 137 -3.20 -8.92 -20.51
CA GLN A 137 -2.14 -9.94 -20.49
C GLN A 137 -0.90 -9.56 -21.31
N HIS A 138 -1.06 -8.72 -22.35
CA HIS A 138 0.02 -8.30 -23.21
C HIS A 138 0.85 -7.12 -22.67
N LEU A 139 0.52 -6.65 -21.46
CA LEU A 139 1.27 -5.59 -20.78
C LEU A 139 2.55 -6.13 -20.11
N SER A 140 3.58 -5.27 -20.01
CA SER A 140 4.68 -5.52 -19.09
C SER A 140 4.19 -5.56 -17.63
N GLU A 141 4.92 -6.22 -16.73
CA GLU A 141 4.54 -6.29 -15.31
C GLU A 141 4.38 -4.90 -14.70
N GLY A 142 5.25 -3.94 -15.04
CA GLY A 142 5.11 -2.56 -14.60
C GLY A 142 3.83 -1.89 -15.10
N GLN A 143 3.45 -2.10 -16.36
CA GLN A 143 2.19 -1.57 -16.91
C GLN A 143 0.97 -2.25 -16.26
N LYS A 144 1.02 -3.56 -15.99
CA LYS A 144 -0.01 -4.27 -15.24
C LYS A 144 -0.21 -3.64 -13.85
N GLN A 145 0.88 -3.33 -13.16
CA GLN A 145 0.83 -2.69 -11.85
C GLN A 145 0.17 -1.30 -11.92
N LEU A 146 0.47 -0.50 -12.94
CA LEU A 146 -0.19 0.79 -13.16
C LEU A 146 -1.71 0.65 -13.41
N VAL A 147 -2.14 -0.38 -14.16
CA VAL A 147 -3.57 -0.66 -14.37
C VAL A 147 -4.26 -1.08 -13.07
N LEU A 148 -3.60 -1.90 -12.22
CA LEU A 148 -4.12 -2.26 -10.90
C LEU A 148 -4.24 -1.05 -9.97
N LEU A 149 -3.30 -0.13 -10.04
CA LEU A 149 -3.36 1.14 -9.32
C LEU A 149 -4.56 1.98 -9.81
N ALA A 150 -4.74 2.12 -11.13
CA ALA A 150 -5.89 2.80 -11.72
C ALA A 150 -7.23 2.15 -11.29
N ARG A 151 -7.33 0.82 -11.27
CA ARG A 151 -8.49 0.09 -10.75
C ARG A 151 -8.82 0.48 -9.31
N THR A 152 -7.80 0.57 -8.48
CA THR A 152 -7.96 0.89 -7.05
C THR A 152 -8.38 2.35 -6.88
N PHE A 153 -7.83 3.27 -7.66
CA PHE A 153 -8.20 4.69 -7.64
C PHE A 153 -9.62 4.94 -8.14
N ALA A 154 -10.06 4.23 -9.18
CA ALA A 154 -11.42 4.35 -9.71
C ALA A 154 -12.48 4.07 -8.64
N GLY A 155 -12.25 3.06 -7.79
CA GLY A 155 -13.17 2.68 -6.73
C GLY A 155 -13.29 3.66 -5.56
N LYS A 156 -12.40 4.65 -5.43
CA LYS A 156 -12.38 5.69 -4.36
C LYS A 156 -12.56 5.11 -2.94
N ARG A 157 -11.79 4.06 -2.64
CA ARG A 157 -11.88 3.38 -1.35
C ARG A 157 -11.25 4.22 -0.23
N LYS A 158 -11.77 4.10 1.01
CA LYS A 158 -11.24 4.81 2.18
C LYS A 158 -9.88 4.29 2.61
N LEU A 159 -9.67 2.97 2.53
CA LEU A 159 -8.41 2.31 2.86
C LEU A 159 -7.82 1.66 1.60
N LEU A 160 -6.56 1.92 1.34
CA LEU A 160 -5.79 1.30 0.26
C LEU A 160 -4.70 0.43 0.88
N LEU A 161 -4.66 -0.84 0.52
CA LEU A 161 -3.65 -1.79 0.95
C LEU A 161 -2.81 -2.18 -0.26
N LEU A 162 -1.52 -1.86 -0.26
CA LEU A 162 -0.63 -2.09 -1.40
C LEU A 162 0.55 -2.95 -0.97
N ASP A 163 0.67 -4.12 -1.59
CA ASP A 163 1.75 -5.05 -1.29
C ASP A 163 2.84 -4.94 -2.37
N GLU A 164 3.92 -4.23 -2.06
CA GLU A 164 5.09 -3.97 -2.91
C GLU A 164 4.72 -3.41 -4.29
N PRO A 165 3.97 -2.28 -4.36
CA PRO A 165 3.48 -1.75 -5.64
C PRO A 165 4.61 -1.26 -6.56
N GLU A 166 5.83 -1.09 -6.05
CA GLU A 166 6.99 -0.61 -6.78
C GLU A 166 7.94 -1.72 -7.27
N SER A 167 7.76 -2.97 -6.84
CA SER A 167 8.77 -4.04 -7.02
C SER A 167 9.07 -4.40 -8.47
N ALA A 168 8.07 -4.28 -9.36
CA ALA A 168 8.20 -4.58 -10.80
C ALA A 168 8.46 -3.33 -11.67
N LEU A 169 8.70 -2.17 -11.05
CA LEU A 169 8.81 -0.89 -11.75
C LEU A 169 10.27 -0.44 -11.90
N ASP A 170 10.56 0.24 -13.01
CA ASP A 170 11.81 0.97 -13.16
C ASP A 170 11.87 2.19 -12.22
N PHE A 171 13.03 2.80 -12.12
CA PHE A 171 13.30 3.93 -11.22
C PHE A 171 12.27 5.06 -11.38
N ARG A 172 11.96 5.48 -12.61
CA ARG A 172 11.02 6.58 -12.87
C ARG A 172 9.59 6.23 -12.44
N LEU A 173 9.14 5.03 -12.78
CA LEU A 173 7.77 4.59 -12.49
C LEU A 173 7.55 4.38 -10.99
N ARG A 174 8.55 3.95 -10.22
CA ARG A 174 8.44 3.85 -8.74
C ARG A 174 8.06 5.18 -8.11
N TYR A 175 8.77 6.26 -8.47
CA TYR A 175 8.47 7.60 -7.97
C TYR A 175 7.10 8.08 -8.43
N GLN A 176 6.76 7.87 -9.71
CA GLN A 176 5.46 8.24 -10.27
C GLN A 176 4.31 7.54 -9.51
N VAL A 177 4.42 6.28 -9.19
CA VAL A 177 3.41 5.53 -8.41
C VAL A 177 3.24 6.14 -7.01
N MET A 178 4.33 6.47 -6.33
CA MET A 178 4.26 7.08 -5.00
C MET A 178 3.67 8.50 -5.04
N GLU A 179 3.97 9.30 -6.07
CA GLU A 179 3.36 10.61 -6.29
C GLU A 179 1.86 10.50 -6.55
N LEU A 180 1.44 9.61 -7.44
CA LEU A 180 0.02 9.36 -7.72
C LEU A 180 -0.74 8.88 -6.48
N LEU A 181 -0.11 7.98 -5.70
CA LEU A 181 -0.69 7.51 -4.44
C LEU A 181 -0.84 8.65 -3.44
N HIS A 182 0.18 9.49 -3.30
CA HIS A 182 0.17 10.64 -2.39
C HIS A 182 -0.94 11.64 -2.78
N GLU A 183 -1.04 11.99 -4.05
CA GLU A 183 -2.09 12.88 -4.55
C GLU A 183 -3.49 12.29 -4.32
N HIS A 184 -3.67 11.00 -4.65
CA HIS A 184 -4.94 10.32 -4.46
C HIS A 184 -5.39 10.30 -3.00
N VAL A 185 -4.47 9.92 -2.09
CA VAL A 185 -4.73 9.84 -0.64
C VAL A 185 -5.12 11.21 -0.09
N ARG A 186 -4.40 12.26 -0.45
CA ARG A 186 -4.67 13.63 0.00
C ARG A 186 -6.00 14.16 -0.54
N LYS A 187 -6.24 14.00 -1.85
CA LYS A 187 -7.44 14.51 -2.52
C LYS A 187 -8.73 13.84 -2.02
N ASN A 188 -8.68 12.52 -1.79
CA ASN A 188 -9.87 11.74 -1.42
C ASN A 188 -9.99 11.53 0.10
N GLN A 189 -9.06 12.06 0.90
CA GLN A 189 -8.99 11.82 2.35
C GLN A 189 -9.02 10.32 2.70
N SER A 190 -8.48 9.48 1.81
CA SER A 190 -8.28 8.05 2.04
C SER A 190 -7.00 7.82 2.85
N SER A 191 -6.72 6.57 3.24
CA SER A 191 -5.44 6.19 3.84
C SER A 191 -4.83 5.03 3.08
N ALA A 192 -3.51 4.96 3.03
CA ALA A 192 -2.81 3.85 2.40
C ALA A 192 -1.85 3.17 3.38
N LEU A 193 -1.90 1.83 3.43
CA LEU A 193 -0.86 0.99 4.03
C LEU A 193 -0.08 0.33 2.88
N VAL A 194 1.21 0.60 2.80
CA VAL A 194 2.06 0.20 1.67
C VAL A 194 3.27 -0.55 2.19
N THR A 195 3.49 -1.78 1.74
CA THR A 195 4.81 -2.41 1.94
C THR A 195 5.79 -1.86 0.92
N LEU A 196 6.98 -1.54 1.34
CA LEU A 196 8.02 -0.98 0.50
C LEU A 196 9.35 -1.71 0.74
N HIS A 197 10.09 -1.95 -0.34
CA HIS A 197 11.48 -2.40 -0.26
C HIS A 197 12.47 -1.24 -0.29
N ASP A 198 12.13 -0.19 -1.02
CA ASP A 198 12.96 1.00 -1.13
C ASP A 198 12.74 1.90 0.09
N SER A 199 13.73 1.90 0.99
CA SER A 199 13.72 2.73 2.20
C SER A 199 13.71 4.22 1.89
N SER A 200 14.31 4.66 0.77
CA SER A 200 14.28 6.06 0.35
C SER A 200 12.87 6.49 -0.04
N LEU A 201 12.12 5.66 -0.76
CA LEU A 201 10.70 5.93 -1.03
C LEU A 201 9.89 5.99 0.28
N ALA A 202 10.10 5.03 1.18
CA ALA A 202 9.42 5.00 2.46
C ALA A 202 9.68 6.24 3.31
N LEU A 203 10.94 6.65 3.44
CA LEU A 203 11.35 7.83 4.23
C LEU A 203 10.82 9.16 3.67
N ASN A 204 10.55 9.24 2.36
CA ASN A 204 10.20 10.50 1.70
C ASN A 204 8.74 10.63 1.28
N TYR A 205 7.99 9.53 1.18
CA TYR A 205 6.59 9.53 0.76
C TYR A 205 5.61 9.09 1.85
N CYS A 206 6.08 8.39 2.90
CA CYS A 206 5.20 7.95 3.97
C CYS A 206 5.16 8.96 5.12
N ASP A 207 3.96 9.22 5.63
CA ASP A 207 3.76 10.04 6.83
C ASP A 207 4.20 9.29 8.10
N THR A 208 3.97 7.98 8.11
CA THR A 208 4.30 7.08 9.22
C THR A 208 4.97 5.82 8.66
N LEU A 209 5.95 5.31 9.38
CA LEU A 209 6.60 4.03 9.09
C LEU A 209 6.36 3.05 10.24
N LEU A 210 5.86 1.89 9.92
CA LEU A 210 5.81 0.72 10.78
C LEU A 210 7.04 -0.13 10.47
N VAL A 211 7.86 -0.40 11.46
CA VAL A 211 9.06 -1.24 11.31
C VAL A 211 8.78 -2.60 11.91
N LEU A 212 8.78 -3.64 11.07
CA LEU A 212 8.48 -5.02 11.44
C LEU A 212 9.78 -5.82 11.54
N SER A 213 10.05 -6.40 12.71
CA SER A 213 11.15 -7.34 12.97
C SER A 213 10.65 -8.46 13.85
N ASP A 214 11.18 -9.66 13.67
CA ASP A 214 10.90 -10.84 14.51
C ASP A 214 9.41 -11.07 14.80
N SER A 215 8.58 -10.94 13.74
CA SER A 215 7.13 -11.11 13.83
C SER A 215 6.38 -10.04 14.63
N ARG A 216 7.02 -8.97 15.09
CA ARG A 216 6.45 -7.89 15.91
C ARG A 216 6.77 -6.52 15.34
N LEU A 217 6.07 -5.49 15.76
CA LEU A 217 6.49 -4.11 15.50
C LEU A 217 7.64 -3.73 16.44
N SER A 218 8.82 -3.46 15.86
CA SER A 218 9.96 -2.89 16.58
C SER A 218 9.74 -1.41 16.89
N GLY A 219 8.99 -0.71 16.02
CA GLY A 219 8.67 0.68 16.27
C GLY A 219 7.79 1.34 15.22
N ILE A 220 7.34 2.52 15.58
CA ILE A 220 6.55 3.41 14.71
C ILE A 220 7.27 4.75 14.63
N LEU A 221 7.52 5.22 13.42
CA LEU A 221 8.28 6.43 13.14
C LEU A 221 7.47 7.39 12.25
N ALA A 222 7.69 8.69 12.42
CA ALA A 222 7.20 9.71 11.50
C ALA A 222 8.42 10.41 10.85
N PRO A 223 8.83 10.06 9.62
CA PRO A 223 10.08 10.51 9.02
C PRO A 223 10.27 12.02 8.99
N ALA A 224 9.17 12.77 8.83
CA ALA A 224 9.19 14.22 8.76
C ALA A 224 9.65 14.90 10.06
N VAL A 225 9.36 14.28 11.23
CA VAL A 225 9.59 14.90 12.55
C VAL A 225 10.50 14.08 13.47
N THR A 226 10.73 12.81 13.15
CA THR A 226 11.63 11.95 13.94
C THR A 226 13.08 12.38 13.71
N PRO A 227 13.89 12.57 14.78
CA PRO A 227 15.33 12.85 14.64
C PRO A 227 16.04 11.75 13.84
N VAL A 228 16.96 12.13 12.95
CA VAL A 228 17.71 11.21 12.08
C VAL A 228 18.33 10.06 12.86
N ARG A 229 19.01 10.36 13.96
CA ARG A 229 19.64 9.34 14.83
C ARG A 229 18.64 8.27 15.31
N LYS A 230 17.38 8.64 15.59
CA LYS A 230 16.35 7.69 16.01
C LYS A 230 15.85 6.84 14.83
N LEU A 231 15.79 7.44 13.63
CA LEU A 231 15.51 6.69 12.39
C LEU A 231 16.60 5.64 12.13
N GLU A 232 17.88 6.06 12.22
CA GLU A 232 19.05 5.17 12.05
C GLU A 232 19.03 4.01 13.05
N LEU A 233 18.82 4.27 14.32
CA LEU A 233 18.79 3.23 15.36
C LEU A 233 17.73 2.16 15.04
N LEU A 234 16.48 2.57 14.78
CA LEU A 234 15.41 1.61 14.55
C LEU A 234 15.55 0.86 13.22
N LEU A 235 15.98 1.55 12.16
CA LEU A 235 16.20 0.91 10.86
C LEU A 235 17.43 -0.01 10.87
N SER A 236 18.43 0.28 11.71
CA SER A 236 19.59 -0.60 11.89
C SER A 236 19.22 -1.95 12.54
N GLU A 237 18.16 -2.01 13.34
CA GLU A 237 17.66 -3.28 13.89
C GLU A 237 17.18 -4.25 12.81
N VAL A 238 16.72 -3.71 11.66
CA VAL A 238 16.13 -4.49 10.57
C VAL A 238 17.13 -4.73 9.43
N TYR A 239 17.92 -3.70 9.09
CA TYR A 239 18.78 -3.72 7.89
C TYR A 239 20.27 -3.89 8.21
N GLY A 240 20.64 -3.99 9.50
CA GLY A 240 22.01 -3.85 9.97
C GLY A 240 22.41 -2.36 10.03
N PRO A 241 23.67 -2.04 10.39
CA PRO A 241 24.12 -0.67 10.54
C PRO A 241 23.82 0.19 9.32
N VAL A 242 23.08 1.29 9.51
CA VAL A 242 22.72 2.25 8.46
C VAL A 242 22.95 3.67 8.93
N SER A 243 23.28 4.54 7.99
CA SER A 243 23.28 6.01 8.17
C SER A 243 22.22 6.65 7.29
N ILE A 244 21.69 7.80 7.73
CA ILE A 244 20.70 8.57 7.00
C ILE A 244 21.24 9.99 6.75
N THR A 245 21.45 10.30 5.47
CA THR A 245 21.84 11.63 5.03
C THR A 245 20.62 12.46 4.66
N VAL A 246 20.59 13.70 5.11
CA VAL A 246 19.57 14.68 4.75
C VAL A 246 20.10 15.51 3.59
N LEU A 247 19.46 15.39 2.44
CA LEU A 247 19.74 16.19 1.25
C LEU A 247 18.62 17.20 1.03
N SER A 248 18.91 18.26 0.29
CA SER A 248 17.91 19.18 -0.22
C SER A 248 17.95 19.17 -1.73
N ASN A 249 16.77 19.01 -2.38
CA ASN A 249 16.71 19.16 -3.82
C ASN A 249 16.81 20.63 -4.25
N ARG A 250 16.83 20.90 -5.56
CA ARG A 250 16.94 22.26 -6.11
C ARG A 250 15.79 23.19 -5.67
N SER A 251 14.63 22.66 -5.30
CA SER A 251 13.49 23.42 -4.76
C SER A 251 13.52 23.58 -3.23
N GLY A 252 14.58 23.13 -2.56
CA GLY A 252 14.72 23.19 -1.11
C GLY A 252 13.93 22.10 -0.35
N LYS A 253 13.28 21.15 -1.05
CA LYS A 253 12.57 20.06 -0.42
C LYS A 253 13.58 19.09 0.22
N ARG A 254 13.38 18.83 1.53
CA ARG A 254 14.16 17.84 2.29
C ARG A 254 13.98 16.46 1.70
N TRP A 255 15.08 15.71 1.57
CA TRP A 255 15.12 14.35 1.09
C TRP A 255 16.01 13.49 1.98
N LEU A 256 15.51 12.35 2.42
CA LEU A 256 16.24 11.40 3.27
C LEU A 256 16.77 10.26 2.40
N THR A 257 18.06 9.97 2.51
CA THR A 257 18.70 8.84 1.84
C THR A 257 19.36 7.95 2.87
N MET A 258 18.99 6.67 2.86
CA MET A 258 19.59 5.66 3.74
C MET A 258 20.73 4.96 3.01
N MET A 259 21.86 4.82 3.67
CA MET A 259 23.02 4.05 3.21
C MET A 259 23.33 2.96 4.23
N LYS A 260 23.77 1.81 3.74
CA LYS A 260 24.31 0.75 4.60
C LYS A 260 25.71 1.13 5.02
N GLU A 261 26.02 1.00 6.31
CA GLU A 261 27.36 1.18 6.81
C GLU A 261 28.15 -0.13 6.73
N ASP A 262 29.43 0.00 6.36
CA ASP A 262 30.34 -1.14 6.43
C ASP A 262 30.65 -1.41 7.91
N VAL A 263 30.49 -2.66 8.32
CA VAL A 263 31.02 -3.12 9.61
C VAL A 263 32.54 -3.17 9.46
N ILE A 264 33.22 -2.11 9.93
CA ILE A 264 34.69 -2.15 10.05
C ILE A 264 34.99 -3.21 11.10
N SER A 265 35.43 -4.37 10.62
CA SER A 265 35.88 -5.51 11.42
C SER A 265 37.18 -5.20 12.16
#